data_9480a7677320fc1ab76dffc5de578cb7
#
_entry.id   9480a7677320fc1ab76dffc5de578cb7
#
_cell.length_a   1.000
_cell.length_b   1.000
_cell.length_c   1.000
_cell.angle_alpha   90.00
_cell.angle_beta   90.00
_cell.angle_gamma   90.00
#
_symmetry.space_group_name_H-M   'P 1'
#
loop_
_entity.id
_entity.type
_entity.pdbx_description
1 polymer ?
#
loop_
_entity_poly.entity_id
_entity_poly.type
_entity_poly.pdbx_seq_one_letter_code
_entity_poly.pdbx_strand_id
1 'polypeptide(L)'
;MPVFIETKPNFLKPVKELDYKEGREEELENLVINNPKIFPIEIISENVQWIPISKQMRLLGGIVRTDTIGVDDEGNIYVIENKLDDNSDESRVSQQVRDYVHILRTMKWEDFLRKIEQANNSDSIKEKKFNFSGKSLKEILNTTKDLNGNSWSLEKSVECFENIKNTFEEGKFLAIICINKISKPLRISIDGENEITDENVMSMFALEVNKFQTDKEEKIIVTNTYPYNLSELRERKTFREKMRHGRKFDSQLSTTNSLSKSEKDFLKNFVKKLKSKSNDFKYGKGKTSRLLPIFLINGNEKSPIAIDTQGFLSLQFESLCEPEEEKISEDMNVEEKCFSDFIIELKQIEHLDKIIIRSPSGRFTNKNIDLKDWMSFEDKIITILEKVFMKN
;
A
#
# COMPACT_ATOMS: atom_id res chain seq x y z
N MET A 1 -12.01 -6.02 -28.01
CA MET A 1 -11.59 -4.64 -28.37
C MET A 1 -10.63 -4.76 -29.55
N PRO A 2 -10.82 -4.07 -30.69
CA PRO A 2 -9.88 -4.18 -31.81
C PRO A 2 -8.54 -3.54 -31.42
N VAL A 3 -7.45 -4.27 -31.61
CA VAL A 3 -6.08 -3.81 -31.41
C VAL A 3 -5.43 -3.60 -32.77
N PHE A 4 -4.71 -2.51 -32.94
CA PHE A 4 -4.02 -2.15 -34.17
C PHE A 4 -2.54 -1.92 -33.89
N ILE A 5 -1.69 -2.25 -34.86
CA ILE A 5 -0.28 -1.86 -34.86
C ILE A 5 -0.02 -0.84 -35.98
N GLU A 6 0.79 0.15 -35.69
CA GLU A 6 1.25 1.10 -36.70
C GLU A 6 2.43 0.48 -37.45
N THR A 7 2.23 0.17 -38.74
CA THR A 7 3.27 -0.46 -39.55
C THR A 7 4.09 0.55 -40.36
N LYS A 8 3.54 1.74 -40.60
CA LYS A 8 4.17 2.94 -41.18
C LYS A 8 3.44 4.16 -40.58
N PRO A 9 4.05 5.36 -40.61
CA PRO A 9 3.39 6.56 -40.11
C PRO A 9 1.97 6.70 -40.67
N ASN A 10 0.98 6.79 -39.76
CA ASN A 10 -0.45 6.90 -40.06
C ASN A 10 -1.09 5.68 -40.74
N PHE A 11 -0.45 4.53 -40.77
CA PHE A 11 -1.00 3.30 -41.33
C PHE A 11 -1.19 2.24 -40.26
N LEU A 12 -2.45 2.04 -39.82
CA LEU A 12 -2.85 1.10 -38.79
C LEU A 12 -3.27 -0.23 -39.43
N LYS A 13 -2.74 -1.33 -38.91
CA LYS A 13 -3.11 -2.69 -39.29
C LYS A 13 -3.75 -3.41 -38.11
N PRO A 14 -4.95 -4.02 -38.27
CA PRO A 14 -5.53 -4.81 -37.20
C PRO A 14 -4.68 -6.05 -36.93
N VAL A 15 -4.58 -6.45 -35.66
CA VAL A 15 -3.97 -7.71 -35.24
C VAL A 15 -5.05 -8.75 -34.98
N LYS A 16 -4.72 -10.01 -35.22
CA LYS A 16 -5.65 -11.13 -35.00
C LYS A 16 -5.70 -11.45 -33.52
N GLU A 17 -6.89 -11.45 -32.94
CA GLU A 17 -7.12 -11.99 -31.60
C GLU A 17 -6.93 -13.51 -31.62
N LEU A 18 -6.27 -14.04 -30.59
CA LEU A 18 -6.05 -15.47 -30.39
C LEU A 18 -6.89 -15.95 -29.20
N ASP A 19 -7.69 -16.93 -29.45
CA ASP A 19 -8.43 -17.60 -28.39
C ASP A 19 -7.49 -18.44 -27.50
N TYR A 20 -7.83 -18.56 -26.24
CA TYR A 20 -7.27 -19.61 -25.39
C TYR A 20 -7.81 -20.94 -25.86
N LYS A 21 -6.99 -21.98 -25.83
CA LYS A 21 -7.47 -23.32 -26.18
C LYS A 21 -8.56 -23.75 -25.19
N GLU A 22 -9.68 -24.22 -25.75
CA GLU A 22 -10.84 -24.64 -24.99
C GLU A 22 -10.46 -25.55 -23.81
N GLY A 23 -10.95 -25.25 -22.61
CA GLY A 23 -10.69 -26.00 -21.38
C GLY A 23 -9.28 -25.87 -20.79
N ARG A 24 -8.45 -24.92 -21.25
CA ARG A 24 -7.07 -24.74 -20.76
C ARG A 24 -6.87 -23.47 -19.96
N GLU A 25 -7.52 -23.33 -18.82
CA GLU A 25 -7.22 -22.30 -17.81
C GLU A 25 -5.73 -22.29 -17.43
N GLU A 26 -5.08 -23.45 -17.50
CA GLU A 26 -3.66 -23.61 -17.24
C GLU A 26 -2.75 -22.78 -18.17
N GLU A 27 -3.18 -22.50 -19.41
CA GLU A 27 -2.42 -21.65 -20.32
C GLU A 27 -2.40 -20.21 -19.81
N LEU A 28 -3.54 -19.69 -19.35
CA LEU A 28 -3.67 -18.37 -18.76
C LEU A 28 -2.85 -18.27 -17.46
N GLU A 29 -2.99 -19.26 -16.58
CA GLU A 29 -2.27 -19.34 -15.31
C GLU A 29 -0.75 -19.35 -15.52
N ASN A 30 -0.24 -20.16 -16.45
CA ASN A 30 1.18 -20.22 -16.77
C ASN A 30 1.68 -18.92 -17.42
N LEU A 31 0.85 -18.25 -18.24
CA LEU A 31 1.18 -16.97 -18.83
C LEU A 31 1.40 -15.92 -17.76
N VAL A 32 0.51 -15.83 -16.78
CA VAL A 32 0.58 -14.88 -15.65
C VAL A 32 1.79 -15.18 -14.75
N ILE A 33 2.01 -16.44 -14.40
CA ILE A 33 3.13 -16.85 -13.52
C ILE A 33 4.49 -16.58 -14.16
N ASN A 34 4.66 -16.92 -15.46
CA ASN A 34 5.93 -16.80 -16.13
C ASN A 34 6.25 -15.37 -16.60
N ASN A 35 5.27 -14.49 -16.58
CA ASN A 35 5.42 -13.10 -17.02
C ASN A 35 4.88 -12.12 -15.97
N PRO A 36 5.57 -11.97 -14.84
CA PRO A 36 5.09 -11.12 -13.73
C PRO A 36 4.73 -9.68 -14.14
N LYS A 37 5.33 -9.16 -15.20
CA LYS A 37 5.04 -7.82 -15.76
C LYS A 37 3.66 -7.70 -16.44
N ILE A 38 3.00 -8.82 -16.75
CA ILE A 38 1.61 -8.81 -17.26
C ILE A 38 0.65 -8.34 -16.15
N PHE A 39 1.01 -8.62 -14.91
CA PHE A 39 0.21 -8.24 -13.78
C PHE A 39 0.38 -6.73 -13.53
N PRO A 40 -0.65 -5.92 -13.76
CA PRO A 40 -0.54 -4.45 -13.65
C PRO A 40 -0.57 -4.02 -12.19
N ILE A 41 0.42 -4.46 -11.43
CA ILE A 41 0.50 -4.22 -9.99
C ILE A 41 0.69 -2.73 -9.67
N GLU A 42 1.26 -1.97 -10.61
CA GLU A 42 1.37 -0.50 -10.55
C GLU A 42 0.01 0.19 -10.36
N ILE A 43 -1.06 -0.50 -10.72
CA ILE A 43 -2.44 -0.10 -10.48
C ILE A 43 -2.77 -0.13 -8.98
N ILE A 44 -2.15 -1.04 -8.25
CA ILE A 44 -2.36 -1.27 -6.82
C ILE A 44 -1.39 -0.44 -6.00
N SER A 45 -0.12 -0.35 -6.44
CA SER A 45 0.92 0.43 -5.77
C SER A 45 2.02 0.85 -6.75
N GLU A 46 2.46 2.11 -6.69
CA GLU A 46 3.58 2.58 -7.50
C GLU A 46 4.88 1.87 -7.10
N ASN A 47 5.65 1.45 -8.11
CA ASN A 47 6.98 0.85 -7.95
C ASN A 47 7.03 -0.47 -7.16
N VAL A 48 5.95 -1.24 -7.08
CA VAL A 48 5.98 -2.58 -6.50
C VAL A 48 6.19 -3.64 -7.56
N GLN A 49 6.78 -4.75 -7.13
CA GLN A 49 7.03 -5.91 -7.97
C GLN A 49 6.19 -7.10 -7.50
N TRP A 50 5.38 -7.67 -8.39
CA TRP A 50 4.66 -8.90 -8.11
C TRP A 50 5.56 -10.13 -8.22
N ILE A 51 5.44 -11.04 -7.26
CA ILE A 51 6.27 -12.24 -7.11
C ILE A 51 5.33 -13.44 -6.91
N PRO A 52 5.23 -14.37 -7.88
CA PRO A 52 4.51 -15.60 -7.67
C PRO A 52 5.24 -16.48 -6.65
N ILE A 53 4.53 -16.98 -5.63
CA ILE A 53 5.14 -17.77 -4.56
C ILE A 53 4.61 -19.20 -4.49
N SER A 54 3.45 -19.48 -5.07
CA SER A 54 2.89 -20.84 -5.09
C SER A 54 1.84 -21.00 -6.18
N LYS A 55 1.71 -22.21 -6.68
CA LYS A 55 0.67 -22.65 -7.61
C LYS A 55 -0.06 -23.86 -7.03
N GLN A 56 -1.41 -23.88 -7.17
CA GLN A 56 -2.26 -25.00 -6.80
C GLN A 56 -2.09 -25.45 -5.34
N MET A 57 -1.99 -24.49 -4.42
CA MET A 57 -1.87 -24.75 -2.99
C MET A 57 -3.16 -25.38 -2.44
N ARG A 58 -3.03 -26.55 -1.79
CA ARG A 58 -4.15 -27.29 -1.20
C ARG A 58 -4.53 -26.72 0.16
N LEU A 59 -5.80 -26.35 0.29
CA LEU A 59 -6.42 -25.88 1.52
C LEU A 59 -7.37 -26.92 2.10
N LEU A 60 -7.80 -26.78 3.35
CA LEU A 60 -8.78 -27.65 4.04
C LEU A 60 -8.54 -29.16 3.79
N GLY A 61 -7.35 -29.65 4.11
CA GLY A 61 -7.05 -31.06 3.91
C GLY A 61 -6.99 -31.51 2.44
N GLY A 62 -6.96 -30.59 1.48
CA GLY A 62 -6.91 -30.89 0.05
C GLY A 62 -8.26 -30.82 -0.68
N ILE A 63 -9.33 -30.46 0.03
CA ILE A 63 -10.68 -30.32 -0.55
C ILE A 63 -10.75 -29.09 -1.46
N VAL A 64 -10.09 -28.02 -1.08
CA VAL A 64 -10.03 -26.75 -1.81
C VAL A 64 -8.61 -26.52 -2.30
N ARG A 65 -8.47 -25.92 -3.47
CA ARG A 65 -7.17 -25.63 -4.07
C ARG A 65 -7.19 -24.24 -4.73
N THR A 66 -6.24 -23.39 -4.35
CA THR A 66 -6.04 -22.10 -5.02
C THR A 66 -5.29 -22.29 -6.33
N ASP A 67 -5.53 -21.46 -7.32
CA ASP A 67 -4.69 -21.51 -8.54
C ASP A 67 -3.31 -20.93 -8.29
N THR A 68 -3.22 -19.66 -7.99
CA THR A 68 -1.94 -19.01 -7.75
C THR A 68 -1.98 -18.12 -6.50
N ILE A 69 -0.90 -18.13 -5.74
CA ILE A 69 -0.64 -17.15 -4.69
C ILE A 69 0.63 -16.39 -5.05
N GLY A 70 0.56 -15.08 -4.93
CA GLY A 70 1.70 -14.19 -5.09
C GLY A 70 1.80 -13.18 -3.96
N VAL A 71 2.90 -12.48 -3.92
CA VAL A 71 3.17 -11.38 -3.00
C VAL A 71 3.77 -10.22 -3.76
N ASP A 72 3.88 -9.06 -3.14
CA ASP A 72 4.73 -7.98 -3.65
C ASP A 72 5.81 -7.60 -2.64
N ASP A 73 6.70 -6.74 -3.05
CA ASP A 73 7.83 -6.31 -2.22
C ASP A 73 7.44 -5.36 -1.07
N GLU A 74 6.19 -4.91 -1.00
CA GLU A 74 5.60 -4.25 0.17
C GLU A 74 4.98 -5.26 1.17
N GLY A 75 4.87 -6.55 0.78
CA GLY A 75 4.30 -7.62 1.59
C GLY A 75 2.79 -7.80 1.44
N ASN A 76 2.15 -7.25 0.42
CA ASN A 76 0.75 -7.57 0.12
C ASN A 76 0.66 -9.02 -0.40
N ILE A 77 -0.45 -9.71 -0.09
CA ILE A 77 -0.69 -11.10 -0.49
C ILE A 77 -1.83 -11.15 -1.50
N TYR A 78 -1.58 -11.78 -2.63
CA TYR A 78 -2.51 -11.91 -3.75
C TYR A 78 -3.00 -13.35 -3.85
N VAL A 79 -4.31 -13.53 -3.87
CA VAL A 79 -4.97 -14.81 -4.13
C VAL A 79 -5.61 -14.72 -5.50
N ILE A 80 -5.11 -15.55 -6.44
CA ILE A 80 -5.48 -15.45 -7.85
C ILE A 80 -6.22 -16.70 -8.26
N GLU A 81 -7.36 -16.51 -8.91
CA GLU A 81 -8.12 -17.53 -9.62
C GLU A 81 -8.09 -17.24 -11.11
N ASN A 82 -7.85 -18.27 -11.93
CA ASN A 82 -7.78 -18.15 -13.38
C ASN A 82 -9.01 -18.81 -13.99
N LYS A 83 -9.74 -18.08 -14.84
CA LYS A 83 -10.94 -18.56 -15.53
C LYS A 83 -10.94 -18.19 -17.00
N LEU A 84 -11.62 -18.99 -17.81
CA LEU A 84 -11.98 -18.63 -19.17
C LEU A 84 -13.48 -18.33 -19.25
N ASP A 85 -13.85 -17.35 -20.08
CA ASP A 85 -15.22 -16.83 -20.25
C ASP A 85 -16.25 -17.89 -20.69
N ASP A 86 -15.78 -18.94 -21.36
CA ASP A 86 -16.60 -20.09 -21.81
C ASP A 86 -17.10 -20.99 -20.67
N ASN A 87 -16.58 -20.81 -19.47
CA ASN A 87 -17.03 -21.54 -18.28
C ASN A 87 -18.13 -20.75 -17.55
N SER A 88 -19.35 -21.08 -17.83
CA SER A 88 -20.63 -20.37 -17.60
C SER A 88 -20.99 -19.92 -16.19
N ASP A 89 -20.11 -19.96 -15.20
CA ASP A 89 -20.46 -19.68 -13.80
C ASP A 89 -19.60 -18.58 -13.16
N GLU A 90 -19.53 -17.43 -13.86
CA GLU A 90 -18.75 -16.26 -13.43
C GLU A 90 -19.15 -15.75 -12.03
N SER A 91 -20.42 -15.91 -11.63
CA SER A 91 -20.86 -15.52 -10.29
C SER A 91 -20.25 -16.40 -9.18
N ARG A 92 -19.86 -17.63 -9.52
CA ARG A 92 -19.18 -18.52 -8.57
C ARG A 92 -17.68 -18.22 -8.43
N VAL A 93 -17.05 -17.61 -9.42
CA VAL A 93 -15.62 -17.32 -9.37
C VAL A 93 -15.29 -16.33 -8.25
N SER A 94 -16.06 -15.25 -8.14
CA SER A 94 -15.88 -14.27 -7.07
C SER A 94 -16.11 -14.90 -5.69
N GLN A 95 -17.12 -15.76 -5.57
CA GLN A 95 -17.35 -16.51 -4.34
C GLN A 95 -16.19 -17.47 -4.03
N GLN A 96 -15.67 -18.16 -5.02
CA GLN A 96 -14.55 -19.10 -4.87
C GLN A 96 -13.30 -18.40 -4.32
N VAL A 97 -12.93 -17.25 -4.89
CA VAL A 97 -11.78 -16.48 -4.42
C VAL A 97 -12.01 -15.95 -3.00
N ARG A 98 -13.23 -15.49 -2.69
CA ARG A 98 -13.61 -15.08 -1.34
C ARG A 98 -13.45 -16.24 -0.34
N ASP A 99 -13.89 -17.42 -0.70
CA ASP A 99 -13.79 -18.63 0.14
C ASP A 99 -12.31 -18.98 0.42
N TYR A 100 -11.41 -18.82 -0.58
CA TYR A 100 -9.97 -18.98 -0.37
C TYR A 100 -9.42 -17.98 0.65
N VAL A 101 -9.76 -16.71 0.50
CA VAL A 101 -9.35 -15.68 1.45
C VAL A 101 -9.88 -15.99 2.86
N HIS A 102 -11.12 -16.44 2.96
CA HIS A 102 -11.73 -16.81 4.24
C HIS A 102 -10.96 -17.95 4.94
N ILE A 103 -10.60 -18.99 4.18
CA ILE A 103 -9.80 -20.11 4.67
C ILE A 103 -8.41 -19.65 5.12
N LEU A 104 -7.73 -18.82 4.30
CA LEU A 104 -6.40 -18.31 4.63
C LEU A 104 -6.39 -17.48 5.91
N ARG A 105 -7.44 -16.68 6.14
CA ARG A 105 -7.60 -15.89 7.38
C ARG A 105 -7.74 -16.71 8.65
N THR A 106 -8.23 -17.94 8.56
CA THR A 106 -8.35 -18.85 9.72
C THR A 106 -7.10 -19.70 9.95
N MET A 107 -6.12 -19.60 9.04
CA MET A 107 -4.90 -20.40 9.07
C MET A 107 -3.84 -19.74 9.93
N LYS A 108 -2.99 -20.54 10.61
CA LYS A 108 -1.80 -20.05 11.27
C LYS A 108 -0.68 -19.78 10.26
N TRP A 109 0.17 -18.83 10.57
CA TRP A 109 1.31 -18.46 9.71
C TRP A 109 2.21 -19.66 9.36
N GLU A 110 2.54 -20.49 10.35
CA GLU A 110 3.38 -21.68 10.16
C GLU A 110 2.72 -22.71 9.21
N ASP A 111 1.39 -22.84 9.27
CA ASP A 111 0.64 -23.71 8.37
C ASP A 111 0.63 -23.14 6.94
N PHE A 112 0.53 -21.84 6.79
CA PHE A 112 0.64 -21.17 5.49
C PHE A 112 1.98 -21.43 4.83
N LEU A 113 3.10 -21.21 5.56
CA LEU A 113 4.45 -21.49 5.08
C LEU A 113 4.63 -22.95 4.67
N ARG A 114 4.18 -23.89 5.50
CA ARG A 114 4.25 -25.31 5.23
C ARG A 114 3.46 -25.70 3.97
N LYS A 115 2.30 -25.07 3.74
CA LYS A 115 1.48 -25.34 2.54
C LYS A 115 2.10 -24.79 1.27
N ILE A 116 2.74 -23.62 1.32
CA ILE A 116 3.53 -23.09 0.20
C ILE A 116 4.64 -24.10 -0.15
N GLU A 117 5.41 -24.54 0.84
CA GLU A 117 6.51 -25.47 0.62
C GLU A 117 6.02 -26.82 0.07
N GLN A 118 4.93 -27.36 0.60
CA GLN A 118 4.31 -28.60 0.11
C GLN A 118 3.85 -28.46 -1.35
N ALA A 119 3.19 -27.36 -1.71
CA ALA A 119 2.75 -27.12 -3.07
C ALA A 119 3.92 -27.02 -4.04
N ASN A 120 4.94 -26.23 -3.67
CA ASN A 120 6.13 -26.00 -4.50
C ASN A 120 7.01 -27.26 -4.66
N ASN A 121 6.95 -28.19 -3.71
CA ASN A 121 7.65 -29.46 -3.75
C ASN A 121 6.87 -30.58 -4.46
N SER A 122 5.64 -30.35 -4.93
CA SER A 122 4.89 -31.35 -5.70
C SER A 122 5.57 -31.64 -7.05
N ASP A 123 5.51 -32.89 -7.50
CA ASP A 123 6.18 -33.31 -8.75
C ASP A 123 5.69 -32.50 -9.95
N SER A 124 4.38 -32.26 -10.04
CA SER A 124 3.78 -31.46 -11.12
C SER A 124 4.31 -30.03 -11.20
N ILE A 125 4.71 -29.44 -10.07
CA ILE A 125 5.29 -28.08 -10.02
C ILE A 125 6.78 -28.12 -10.32
N LYS A 126 7.51 -29.11 -9.81
CA LYS A 126 8.95 -29.28 -10.07
C LYS A 126 9.23 -29.52 -11.55
N GLU A 127 8.40 -30.32 -12.24
CA GLU A 127 8.52 -30.59 -13.66
C GLU A 127 8.38 -29.31 -14.51
N LYS A 128 7.55 -28.35 -14.09
CA LYS A 128 7.29 -27.08 -14.79
C LYS A 128 8.40 -26.04 -14.60
N LYS A 129 9.30 -26.22 -13.66
CA LYS A 129 10.48 -25.37 -13.40
C LYS A 129 10.12 -23.88 -13.19
N PHE A 130 9.04 -23.58 -12.49
CA PHE A 130 8.75 -22.19 -12.08
C PHE A 130 9.84 -21.66 -11.15
N ASN A 131 9.96 -20.34 -11.03
CA ASN A 131 10.96 -19.71 -10.15
C ASN A 131 10.84 -20.12 -8.69
N PHE A 132 9.65 -20.53 -8.25
CA PHE A 132 9.35 -20.98 -6.90
C PHE A 132 9.38 -22.53 -6.75
N SER A 133 9.57 -23.29 -7.83
CA SER A 133 9.58 -24.77 -7.78
C SER A 133 10.64 -25.28 -6.82
N GLY A 134 10.21 -26.11 -5.86
CA GLY A 134 11.09 -26.71 -4.86
C GLY A 134 11.57 -25.76 -3.76
N LYS A 135 11.06 -24.54 -3.66
CA LYS A 135 11.54 -23.52 -2.72
C LYS A 135 10.52 -23.18 -1.65
N SER A 136 11.01 -22.85 -0.47
CA SER A 136 10.29 -22.17 0.59
C SER A 136 10.10 -20.67 0.27
N LEU A 137 9.19 -19.98 0.98
CA LEU A 137 8.98 -18.55 0.80
C LEU A 137 10.28 -17.74 0.99
N LYS A 138 11.09 -18.06 2.01
CA LYS A 138 12.37 -17.39 2.26
C LYS A 138 13.34 -17.54 1.09
N GLU A 139 13.45 -18.76 0.52
CA GLU A 139 14.33 -19.03 -0.63
C GLU A 139 13.86 -18.30 -1.88
N ILE A 140 12.54 -18.19 -2.10
CA ILE A 140 11.97 -17.41 -3.19
C ILE A 140 12.40 -15.96 -3.07
N LEU A 141 12.18 -15.32 -1.91
CA LEU A 141 12.53 -13.92 -1.69
C LEU A 141 14.03 -13.68 -1.82
N ASN A 142 14.88 -14.57 -1.27
CA ASN A 142 16.34 -14.47 -1.39
C ASN A 142 16.87 -14.63 -2.82
N THR A 143 16.10 -15.27 -3.72
CA THR A 143 16.46 -15.45 -5.13
C THR A 143 15.73 -14.49 -6.06
N THR A 144 14.90 -13.59 -5.51
CA THR A 144 14.16 -12.58 -6.28
C THR A 144 15.11 -11.51 -6.82
N LYS A 145 14.81 -11.05 -8.03
CA LYS A 145 15.52 -9.94 -8.68
C LYS A 145 14.58 -8.74 -8.80
N ASP A 146 15.13 -7.54 -8.73
CA ASP A 146 14.39 -6.32 -8.98
C ASP A 146 13.95 -6.20 -10.46
N LEU A 147 13.21 -5.15 -10.80
CA LEU A 147 12.74 -4.89 -12.17
C LEU A 147 13.88 -4.66 -13.17
N ASN A 148 15.09 -4.33 -12.69
CA ASN A 148 16.30 -4.13 -13.49
C ASN A 148 17.14 -5.41 -13.59
N GLY A 149 16.74 -6.51 -12.94
CA GLY A 149 17.43 -7.80 -12.95
C GLY A 149 18.51 -7.96 -11.88
N ASN A 150 18.68 -7.00 -10.95
CA ASN A 150 19.62 -7.10 -9.84
C ASN A 150 19.02 -7.96 -8.73
N SER A 151 19.85 -8.79 -8.09
CA SER A 151 19.41 -9.58 -6.93
C SER A 151 19.06 -8.66 -5.74
N TRP A 152 18.00 -9.00 -5.04
CA TRP A 152 17.65 -8.30 -3.81
C TRP A 152 18.76 -8.44 -2.75
N SER A 153 18.92 -7.42 -1.92
CA SER A 153 19.74 -7.54 -0.72
C SER A 153 19.08 -8.47 0.30
N LEU A 154 19.87 -9.07 1.19
CA LEU A 154 19.34 -9.89 2.27
C LEU A 154 18.39 -9.09 3.17
N GLU A 155 18.70 -7.82 3.43
CA GLU A 155 17.87 -6.90 4.23
C GLU A 155 16.50 -6.71 3.58
N LYS A 156 16.43 -6.44 2.27
CA LYS A 156 15.16 -6.31 1.55
C LYS A 156 14.35 -7.61 1.61
N SER A 157 14.99 -8.76 1.45
CA SER A 157 14.32 -10.07 1.52
C SER A 157 13.73 -10.34 2.91
N VAL A 158 14.45 -9.99 3.97
CA VAL A 158 14.00 -10.14 5.37
C VAL A 158 12.87 -9.16 5.66
N GLU A 159 12.99 -7.90 5.26
CA GLU A 159 11.93 -6.89 5.44
C GLU A 159 10.64 -7.31 4.74
N CYS A 160 10.74 -7.74 3.48
CA CYS A 160 9.60 -8.23 2.72
C CYS A 160 8.94 -9.43 3.40
N PHE A 161 9.74 -10.40 3.89
CA PHE A 161 9.22 -11.57 4.60
C PHE A 161 8.43 -11.18 5.87
N GLU A 162 8.95 -10.25 6.67
CA GLU A 162 8.24 -9.75 7.86
C GLU A 162 6.98 -8.96 7.50
N ASN A 163 7.01 -8.20 6.42
CA ASN A 163 5.82 -7.49 5.92
C ASN A 163 4.74 -8.46 5.47
N ILE A 164 5.09 -9.54 4.74
CA ILE A 164 4.15 -10.61 4.34
C ILE A 164 3.53 -11.26 5.57
N LYS A 165 4.36 -11.59 6.59
CA LYS A 165 3.87 -12.15 7.84
C LYS A 165 2.86 -11.24 8.53
N ASN A 166 3.19 -9.97 8.67
CA ASN A 166 2.30 -8.98 9.29
C ASN A 166 0.98 -8.84 8.51
N THR A 167 1.02 -8.81 7.18
CA THR A 167 -0.16 -8.75 6.33
C THR A 167 -1.03 -9.99 6.48
N PHE A 168 -0.40 -11.18 6.55
CA PHE A 168 -1.09 -12.44 6.76
C PHE A 168 -1.77 -12.49 8.14
N GLU A 169 -1.07 -12.15 9.22
CA GLU A 169 -1.59 -12.12 10.60
C GLU A 169 -2.69 -11.05 10.77
N GLU A 170 -2.64 -9.96 10.01
CA GLU A 170 -3.71 -8.98 9.91
C GLU A 170 -4.91 -9.48 9.09
N GLY A 171 -4.79 -10.61 8.41
CA GLY A 171 -5.85 -11.22 7.61
C GLY A 171 -6.22 -10.41 6.37
N LYS A 172 -5.27 -9.72 5.76
CA LYS A 172 -5.47 -8.86 4.58
C LYS A 172 -5.01 -9.54 3.31
N PHE A 173 -5.89 -9.60 2.33
CA PHE A 173 -5.63 -10.26 1.05
C PHE A 173 -6.18 -9.43 -0.11
N LEU A 174 -5.52 -9.55 -1.24
CA LEU A 174 -5.99 -9.03 -2.52
C LEU A 174 -6.48 -10.21 -3.36
N ALA A 175 -7.76 -10.23 -3.68
CA ALA A 175 -8.42 -11.26 -4.46
C ALA A 175 -8.41 -10.85 -5.94
N ILE A 176 -7.85 -11.70 -6.81
CA ILE A 176 -7.72 -11.39 -8.23
C ILE A 176 -8.37 -12.50 -9.06
N ILE A 177 -9.21 -12.12 -10.00
CA ILE A 177 -9.77 -13.01 -11.01
C ILE A 177 -9.08 -12.70 -12.34
N CYS A 178 -8.21 -13.61 -12.79
CA CYS A 178 -7.62 -13.51 -14.13
C CYS A 178 -8.53 -14.20 -15.14
N ILE A 179 -8.94 -13.48 -16.18
CA ILE A 179 -9.93 -13.95 -17.17
C ILE A 179 -9.59 -13.42 -18.56
N ASN A 180 -10.03 -14.13 -19.61
CA ASN A 180 -9.86 -13.64 -20.99
C ASN A 180 -10.88 -12.55 -21.38
N LYS A 181 -11.99 -12.39 -20.62
CA LYS A 181 -12.98 -11.35 -20.88
C LYS A 181 -13.79 -11.02 -19.62
N ILE A 182 -13.78 -9.76 -19.23
CA ILE A 182 -14.53 -9.28 -18.06
C ILE A 182 -15.97 -8.98 -18.49
N SER A 183 -16.89 -9.84 -18.13
CA SER A 183 -18.31 -9.70 -18.41
C SER A 183 -19.01 -8.71 -17.48
N LYS A 184 -20.23 -8.30 -17.85
CA LYS A 184 -21.07 -7.45 -16.99
C LYS A 184 -21.48 -8.16 -15.68
N PRO A 185 -21.89 -9.45 -15.67
CA PRO A 185 -22.16 -10.17 -14.43
C PRO A 185 -20.97 -10.23 -13.48
N LEU A 186 -19.74 -10.47 -13.99
CA LEU A 186 -18.54 -10.50 -13.18
C LEU A 186 -18.27 -9.13 -12.54
N ARG A 187 -18.43 -8.02 -13.27
CA ARG A 187 -18.30 -6.66 -12.72
C ARG A 187 -19.26 -6.43 -11.57
N ILE A 188 -20.55 -6.76 -11.75
CA ILE A 188 -21.56 -6.63 -10.69
C ILE A 188 -21.19 -7.46 -9.47
N SER A 189 -20.67 -8.68 -9.67
CA SER A 189 -20.24 -9.55 -8.58
C SER A 189 -19.05 -8.96 -7.81
N ILE A 190 -18.04 -8.43 -8.51
CA ILE A 190 -16.87 -7.78 -7.90
C ILE A 190 -17.29 -6.54 -7.10
N ASP A 191 -18.16 -5.71 -7.68
CA ASP A 191 -18.66 -4.52 -6.98
C ASP A 191 -19.41 -4.92 -5.70
N GLY A 192 -20.30 -5.92 -5.79
CA GLY A 192 -21.02 -6.44 -4.65
C GLY A 192 -20.11 -7.01 -3.56
N GLU A 193 -19.07 -7.78 -3.92
CA GLU A 193 -18.10 -8.29 -2.96
C GLU A 193 -17.29 -7.16 -2.31
N ASN A 194 -16.89 -6.14 -3.06
CA ASN A 194 -16.15 -4.99 -2.53
C ASN A 194 -17.03 -4.09 -1.63
N GLU A 195 -18.35 -4.06 -1.84
CA GLU A 195 -19.29 -3.32 -0.98
C GLU A 195 -19.58 -4.05 0.34
N ILE A 196 -19.70 -5.38 0.30
CA ILE A 196 -20.11 -6.20 1.47
C ILE A 196 -18.90 -6.50 2.36
N THR A 197 -17.73 -6.68 1.77
CA THR A 197 -16.54 -7.11 2.51
C THR A 197 -15.87 -5.93 3.19
N ASP A 198 -15.56 -6.08 4.48
CA ASP A 198 -14.73 -5.10 5.18
C ASP A 198 -13.44 -4.90 4.38
N GLU A 199 -13.23 -3.68 3.92
CA GLU A 199 -12.07 -3.28 3.12
C GLU A 199 -10.72 -3.64 3.75
N ASN A 200 -10.69 -3.81 5.07
CA ASN A 200 -9.52 -4.24 5.80
C ASN A 200 -9.22 -5.74 5.65
N VAL A 201 -10.10 -6.46 5.01
CA VAL A 201 -10.05 -7.92 4.89
C VAL A 201 -9.69 -8.34 3.49
N MET A 202 -10.40 -7.84 2.49
CA MET A 202 -10.23 -8.23 1.12
C MET A 202 -10.60 -7.09 0.17
N SER A 203 -9.85 -6.95 -0.90
CA SER A 203 -10.27 -6.19 -2.09
C SER A 203 -10.22 -7.11 -3.29
N MET A 204 -11.27 -7.08 -4.11
CA MET A 204 -11.40 -7.95 -5.27
C MET A 204 -11.23 -7.16 -6.56
N PHE A 205 -10.48 -7.74 -7.50
CA PHE A 205 -10.20 -7.20 -8.83
C PHE A 205 -10.36 -8.26 -9.89
N ALA A 206 -10.64 -7.85 -11.12
CA ALA A 206 -10.46 -8.69 -12.29
C ALA A 206 -9.30 -8.18 -13.14
N LEU A 207 -8.53 -9.10 -13.69
CA LEU A 207 -7.51 -8.87 -14.71
C LEU A 207 -7.91 -9.58 -15.98
N GLU A 208 -8.27 -8.81 -17.00
CA GLU A 208 -8.53 -9.34 -18.34
C GLU A 208 -7.21 -9.46 -19.08
N VAL A 209 -6.93 -10.65 -19.64
CA VAL A 209 -5.70 -10.94 -20.36
C VAL A 209 -6.03 -11.46 -21.75
N ASN A 210 -5.82 -10.63 -22.77
CA ASN A 210 -6.11 -10.93 -24.15
C ASN A 210 -4.82 -11.18 -24.93
N LYS A 211 -4.84 -12.19 -25.82
CA LYS A 211 -3.72 -12.53 -26.71
C LYS A 211 -4.02 -12.09 -28.13
N PHE A 212 -3.04 -11.48 -28.77
CA PHE A 212 -3.11 -11.11 -30.19
C PHE A 212 -1.86 -11.59 -30.92
N GLN A 213 -1.96 -11.72 -32.24
CA GLN A 213 -0.84 -12.12 -33.09
C GLN A 213 -0.74 -11.18 -34.27
N THR A 214 0.48 -10.73 -34.54
CA THR A 214 0.83 -9.99 -35.76
C THR A 214 0.99 -10.94 -36.96
N ASP A 215 1.03 -10.39 -38.16
CA ASP A 215 1.34 -11.20 -39.37
C ASP A 215 2.75 -11.80 -39.35
N LYS A 216 3.64 -11.26 -38.49
CA LYS A 216 4.99 -11.81 -38.28
C LYS A 216 5.03 -12.87 -37.19
N GLU A 217 3.86 -13.35 -36.76
CA GLU A 217 3.69 -14.33 -35.66
C GLU A 217 4.15 -13.83 -34.28
N GLU A 218 4.43 -12.54 -34.12
CA GLU A 218 4.72 -11.94 -32.82
C GLU A 218 3.46 -11.92 -31.98
N LYS A 219 3.58 -12.31 -30.71
CA LYS A 219 2.46 -12.32 -29.76
C LYS A 219 2.43 -11.01 -28.99
N ILE A 220 1.25 -10.40 -28.91
CA ILE A 220 0.97 -9.20 -28.13
C ILE A 220 -0.01 -9.61 -27.03
N ILE A 221 0.32 -9.26 -25.79
CA ILE A 221 -0.58 -9.44 -24.64
C ILE A 221 -1.12 -8.07 -24.26
N VAL A 222 -2.43 -7.96 -24.14
CA VAL A 222 -3.12 -6.76 -23.70
C VAL A 222 -3.85 -7.08 -22.41
N THR A 223 -3.63 -6.28 -21.38
CA THR A 223 -4.28 -6.45 -20.09
C THR A 223 -5.19 -5.27 -19.77
N ASN A 224 -6.34 -5.55 -19.18
CA ASN A 224 -7.25 -4.56 -18.63
C ASN A 224 -7.62 -4.96 -17.21
N THR A 225 -7.90 -4.01 -16.34
CA THR A 225 -8.33 -4.28 -14.97
C THR A 225 -9.73 -3.75 -14.70
N TYR A 226 -10.39 -4.37 -13.77
CA TYR A 226 -11.64 -3.87 -13.22
C TYR A 226 -11.59 -4.00 -11.69
N PRO A 227 -11.97 -2.95 -10.93
CA PRO A 227 -12.48 -1.66 -11.43
C PRO A 227 -11.43 -0.84 -12.19
N TYR A 228 -11.88 -0.08 -13.18
CA TYR A 228 -11.00 0.79 -13.99
C TYR A 228 -10.57 2.06 -13.27
N ASN A 229 -11.28 2.46 -12.24
CA ASN A 229 -11.00 3.70 -11.52
C ASN A 229 -9.92 3.45 -10.46
N LEU A 230 -8.69 3.57 -10.93
CA LEU A 230 -7.48 3.35 -10.13
C LEU A 230 -7.24 4.44 -9.09
N SER A 231 -7.70 5.66 -9.37
CA SER A 231 -7.63 6.75 -8.40
C SER A 231 -8.47 6.44 -7.16
N GLU A 232 -9.68 5.88 -7.33
CA GLU A 232 -10.50 5.44 -6.21
C GLU A 232 -9.82 4.31 -5.41
N LEU A 233 -9.18 3.35 -6.09
CA LEU A 233 -8.43 2.30 -5.41
C LEU A 233 -7.21 2.84 -4.68
N ARG A 234 -6.49 3.81 -5.27
CA ARG A 234 -5.36 4.51 -4.63
C ARG A 234 -5.83 5.34 -3.44
N GLU A 235 -6.92 6.09 -3.58
CA GLU A 235 -7.53 6.83 -2.47
C GLU A 235 -7.99 5.89 -1.35
N ARG A 236 -8.65 4.79 -1.70
CA ARG A 236 -9.05 3.73 -0.76
C ARG A 236 -7.82 3.08 -0.10
N LYS A 237 -6.74 2.81 -0.84
CA LYS A 237 -5.49 2.29 -0.27
C LYS A 237 -4.85 3.29 0.68
N THR A 238 -4.72 4.56 0.27
CA THR A 238 -4.19 5.62 1.13
C THR A 238 -5.04 5.76 2.40
N PHE A 239 -6.35 5.68 2.28
CA PHE A 239 -7.26 5.69 3.43
C PHE A 239 -7.03 4.47 4.34
N ARG A 240 -6.87 3.26 3.76
CA ARG A 240 -6.58 2.03 4.54
C ARG A 240 -5.26 2.10 5.26
N GLU A 241 -4.21 2.56 4.60
CA GLU A 241 -2.91 2.78 5.24
C GLU A 241 -3.03 3.77 6.41
N LYS A 242 -3.75 4.87 6.22
CA LYS A 242 -4.06 5.81 7.29
C LYS A 242 -4.78 5.13 8.44
N MET A 243 -5.79 4.32 8.17
CA MET A 243 -6.55 3.59 9.19
C MET A 243 -5.69 2.55 9.92
N ARG A 244 -4.85 1.79 9.19
CA ARG A 244 -3.91 0.82 9.79
C ARG A 244 -2.92 1.49 10.72
N HIS A 245 -2.27 2.54 10.24
CA HIS A 245 -1.33 3.29 11.05
C HIS A 245 -2.02 4.03 12.21
N GLY A 246 -3.27 4.45 12.02
CA GLY A 246 -4.10 5.00 13.07
C GLY A 246 -4.37 4.00 14.19
N ARG A 247 -4.75 2.77 13.86
CA ARG A 247 -4.95 1.70 14.85
C ARG A 247 -3.64 1.34 15.56
N LYS A 248 -2.52 1.28 14.83
CA LYS A 248 -1.19 1.08 15.43
C LYS A 248 -0.87 2.21 16.42
N PHE A 249 -1.13 3.47 16.04
CA PHE A 249 -0.96 4.62 16.92
C PHE A 249 -1.82 4.48 18.18
N ASP A 250 -3.12 4.22 18.02
CA ASP A 250 -4.07 4.08 19.13
C ASP A 250 -3.71 2.89 20.05
N SER A 251 -3.29 1.76 19.48
CA SER A 251 -2.81 0.58 20.20
C SER A 251 -1.54 0.89 20.99
N GLN A 252 -0.54 1.47 20.35
CA GLN A 252 0.71 1.85 21.02
C GLN A 252 0.47 2.89 22.11
N LEU A 253 -0.38 3.89 21.88
CA LEU A 253 -0.74 4.88 22.89
C LEU A 253 -1.45 4.23 24.10
N SER A 254 -2.29 3.24 23.84
CA SER A 254 -3.01 2.52 24.91
C SER A 254 -2.08 1.64 25.74
N THR A 255 -1.09 1.01 25.13
CA THR A 255 -0.19 0.04 25.76
C THR A 255 1.10 0.66 26.32
N THR A 256 1.45 1.88 25.94
CA THR A 256 2.67 2.54 26.45
C THR A 256 2.66 2.65 27.97
N ASN A 257 3.78 2.31 28.60
CA ASN A 257 3.96 2.43 30.05
C ASN A 257 4.60 3.77 30.46
N SER A 258 5.03 4.59 29.50
CA SER A 258 5.67 5.89 29.75
C SER A 258 4.68 6.99 30.16
N LEU A 259 3.37 6.79 29.95
CA LEU A 259 2.33 7.77 30.18
C LEU A 259 1.30 7.25 31.18
N SER A 260 0.85 8.13 32.08
CA SER A 260 -0.29 7.90 32.97
C SER A 260 -1.60 7.83 32.17
N LYS A 261 -2.66 7.34 32.79
CA LYS A 261 -4.00 7.30 32.17
C LYS A 261 -4.49 8.68 31.75
N SER A 262 -4.30 9.70 32.62
CA SER A 262 -4.71 11.08 32.31
C SER A 262 -3.94 11.67 31.14
N GLU A 263 -2.65 11.39 31.02
CA GLU A 263 -1.83 11.84 29.91
C GLU A 263 -2.24 11.16 28.57
N LYS A 264 -2.57 9.87 28.62
CA LYS A 264 -3.10 9.14 27.45
C LYS A 264 -4.45 9.72 26.99
N ASP A 265 -5.35 10.01 27.92
CA ASP A 265 -6.66 10.59 27.60
C ASP A 265 -6.52 12.02 27.06
N PHE A 266 -5.59 12.79 27.60
CA PHE A 266 -5.22 14.09 27.06
C PHE A 266 -4.73 13.98 25.61
N LEU A 267 -3.76 13.11 25.33
CA LEU A 267 -3.22 12.93 23.97
C LEU A 267 -4.29 12.49 22.97
N LYS A 268 -5.20 11.59 23.37
CA LYS A 268 -6.33 11.20 22.50
C LYS A 268 -7.21 12.39 22.14
N ASN A 269 -7.51 13.25 23.12
CA ASN A 269 -8.33 14.44 22.89
C ASN A 269 -7.59 15.46 22.00
N PHE A 270 -6.30 15.68 22.26
CA PHE A 270 -5.48 16.57 21.44
C PHE A 270 -5.38 16.10 20.00
N VAL A 271 -5.10 14.80 19.78
CA VAL A 271 -5.09 14.20 18.44
C VAL A 271 -6.44 14.35 17.73
N LYS A 272 -7.55 14.18 18.46
CA LYS A 272 -8.90 14.40 17.92
C LYS A 272 -9.11 15.86 17.50
N LYS A 273 -8.69 16.82 18.31
CA LYS A 273 -8.74 18.25 17.98
C LYS A 273 -7.88 18.56 16.75
N LEU A 274 -6.64 18.07 16.69
CA LEU A 274 -5.75 18.26 15.53
C LEU A 274 -6.35 17.72 14.24
N LYS A 275 -6.90 16.51 14.27
CA LYS A 275 -7.55 15.90 13.09
C LYS A 275 -8.76 16.72 12.62
N SER A 276 -9.49 17.37 13.51
CA SER A 276 -10.62 18.22 13.13
C SER A 276 -10.21 19.60 12.60
N LYS A 277 -8.95 20.00 12.78
CA LYS A 277 -8.41 21.32 12.44
C LYS A 277 -7.37 21.25 11.31
N SER A 278 -6.86 20.10 10.93
CA SER A 278 -5.98 19.91 9.77
C SER A 278 -6.76 19.55 8.53
N ASN A 279 -6.21 19.84 7.35
CA ASN A 279 -6.81 19.43 6.07
C ASN A 279 -6.81 17.91 5.92
N ASP A 280 -5.75 17.27 6.43
CA ASP A 280 -5.55 15.83 6.42
C ASP A 280 -4.53 15.45 7.49
N PHE A 281 -4.18 14.16 7.59
CA PHE A 281 -3.13 13.67 8.49
C PHE A 281 -2.42 12.45 7.91
N LYS A 282 -1.14 12.30 8.29
CA LYS A 282 -0.33 11.11 7.96
C LYS A 282 0.19 10.47 9.24
N TYR A 283 0.56 9.19 9.13
CA TYR A 283 1.24 8.48 10.23
C TYR A 283 2.65 8.10 9.81
N GLY A 284 3.62 8.37 10.68
CA GLY A 284 5.01 7.97 10.44
C GLY A 284 5.19 6.44 10.53
N LYS A 285 6.09 5.91 9.70
CA LYS A 285 6.38 4.46 9.57
C LYS A 285 7.40 3.91 10.61
N GLY A 286 7.86 4.70 11.58
CA GLY A 286 8.89 4.32 12.57
C GLY A 286 8.43 3.30 13.62
N LYS A 287 9.39 2.82 14.47
CA LYS A 287 9.10 1.95 15.63
C LYS A 287 8.05 2.58 16.56
N THR A 288 8.17 3.87 16.83
CA THR A 288 7.19 4.68 17.54
C THR A 288 6.28 5.34 16.52
N SER A 289 4.98 5.07 16.59
CA SER A 289 4.01 5.70 15.68
C SER A 289 3.91 7.19 15.96
N ARG A 290 3.89 7.99 14.88
CA ARG A 290 3.75 9.45 14.93
C ARG A 290 2.55 9.87 14.11
N LEU A 291 1.80 10.85 14.60
CA LEU A 291 0.76 11.54 13.85
C LEU A 291 1.33 12.86 13.33
N LEU A 292 1.15 13.11 12.04
CA LEU A 292 1.54 14.33 11.35
C LEU A 292 0.27 14.99 10.79
N PRO A 293 -0.25 16.06 11.39
CA PRO A 293 -1.35 16.82 10.81
C PRO A 293 -0.86 17.53 9.54
N ILE A 294 -1.64 17.50 8.47
CA ILE A 294 -1.32 18.08 7.18
C ILE A 294 -2.12 19.36 6.98
N PHE A 295 -1.42 20.42 6.59
CA PHE A 295 -1.99 21.71 6.20
C PHE A 295 -1.61 21.99 4.75
N LEU A 296 -2.53 22.59 4.00
CA LEU A 296 -2.28 23.01 2.62
C LEU A 296 -1.83 24.48 2.60
N ILE A 297 -0.64 24.74 2.07
CA ILE A 297 -0.10 26.07 1.85
C ILE A 297 0.18 26.20 0.37
N ASN A 298 -0.52 27.08 -0.33
CA ASN A 298 -0.42 27.22 -1.80
C ASN A 298 -0.57 25.88 -2.54
N GLY A 299 -1.46 25.00 -2.07
CA GLY A 299 -1.67 23.66 -2.66
C GLY A 299 -0.62 22.62 -2.27
N ASN A 300 0.43 22.97 -1.54
CA ASN A 300 1.45 22.04 -1.06
C ASN A 300 1.11 21.51 0.34
N GLU A 301 1.25 20.19 0.52
CA GLU A 301 1.07 19.55 1.82
C GLU A 301 2.27 19.80 2.74
N LYS A 302 2.02 20.38 3.91
CA LYS A 302 3.03 20.64 4.95
C LYS A 302 2.56 20.11 6.30
N SER A 303 3.49 19.60 7.08
CA SER A 303 3.25 19.15 8.45
C SER A 303 4.20 19.88 9.42
N PRO A 304 3.75 20.94 10.09
CA PRO A 304 4.63 21.73 10.96
C PRO A 304 4.98 21.03 12.27
N ILE A 305 4.17 20.05 12.68
CA ILE A 305 4.36 19.29 13.93
C ILE A 305 4.15 17.80 13.71
N ALA A 306 4.73 16.99 14.58
CA ALA A 306 4.40 15.58 14.72
C ALA A 306 4.24 15.24 16.20
N ILE A 307 3.33 14.31 16.51
CA ILE A 307 3.07 13.82 17.87
C ILE A 307 3.29 12.33 17.88
N ASP A 308 4.04 11.82 18.84
CA ASP A 308 4.24 10.38 18.96
C ASP A 308 3.42 9.78 20.13
N THR A 309 3.42 8.45 20.19
CA THR A 309 2.69 7.69 21.20
C THR A 309 3.33 7.71 22.60
N GLN A 310 4.50 8.34 22.73
CA GLN A 310 5.18 8.59 24.01
C GLN A 310 4.89 9.99 24.55
N GLY A 311 4.15 10.81 23.80
CA GLY A 311 3.76 12.16 24.18
C GLY A 311 4.70 13.27 23.71
N PHE A 312 5.72 12.93 22.92
CA PHE A 312 6.61 13.96 22.37
C PHE A 312 5.93 14.74 21.24
N LEU A 313 5.98 16.06 21.35
CA LEU A 313 5.68 16.99 20.27
C LEU A 313 6.99 17.34 19.55
N SER A 314 7.07 16.95 18.29
CA SER A 314 8.22 17.25 17.43
C SER A 314 7.87 18.38 16.47
N LEU A 315 8.71 19.39 16.38
CA LEU A 315 8.59 20.45 15.38
C LEU A 315 9.30 19.98 14.10
N GLN A 316 8.57 19.99 12.97
CA GLN A 316 9.04 19.44 11.68
C GLN A 316 9.64 20.56 10.81
N PHE A 317 10.75 21.13 11.25
CA PHE A 317 11.38 22.26 10.55
C PHE A 317 12.06 21.88 9.23
N GLU A 318 12.51 20.62 9.07
CA GLU A 318 13.18 20.17 7.84
C GLU A 318 12.22 20.07 6.64
N SER A 319 10.92 19.96 6.88
CA SER A 319 9.91 19.93 5.81
C SER A 319 9.55 21.32 5.28
N LEU A 320 10.09 22.36 5.89
CA LEU A 320 9.80 23.76 5.64
C LEU A 320 11.13 24.44 5.30
N CYS A 321 11.23 25.05 4.11
CA CYS A 321 12.46 25.66 3.62
C CYS A 321 13.11 26.59 4.65
N GLU A 322 14.45 26.52 4.74
CA GLU A 322 15.22 27.45 5.57
C GLU A 322 15.14 28.86 5.00
N PRO A 323 14.74 29.88 5.79
CA PRO A 323 15.04 31.25 5.41
C PRO A 323 16.53 31.46 5.61
N GLU A 324 17.29 31.76 4.57
CA GLU A 324 18.62 32.35 4.68
C GLU A 324 18.49 33.68 5.42
N GLU A 325 19.33 33.91 6.42
CA GLU A 325 19.23 35.10 7.32
C GLU A 325 19.24 36.47 6.60
N GLU A 326 19.68 36.51 5.36
CA GLU A 326 19.70 37.73 4.55
C GLU A 326 18.41 38.06 3.80
N LYS A 327 17.41 37.13 3.79
CA LYS A 327 16.15 37.29 3.04
C LYS A 327 14.93 37.66 3.91
N ILE A 328 15.12 38.27 5.07
CA ILE A 328 13.99 38.71 5.91
C ILE A 328 13.36 40.02 5.36
N SER A 329 13.46 40.30 4.09
CA SER A 329 12.84 41.47 3.47
C SER A 329 12.15 41.10 2.16
N GLU A 330 10.92 41.50 2.03
CA GLU A 330 10.05 41.69 0.83
C GLU A 330 9.90 40.55 -0.20
N ASP A 331 10.81 39.54 -0.28
CA ASP A 331 10.81 38.47 -1.28
C ASP A 331 10.50 37.07 -0.72
N MET A 332 10.05 36.94 0.55
CA MET A 332 9.68 35.65 1.12
C MET A 332 8.44 35.11 0.41
N ASN A 333 8.51 33.86 -0.07
CA ASN A 333 7.32 33.20 -0.58
C ASN A 333 6.33 32.92 0.58
N VAL A 334 5.06 32.66 0.24
CA VAL A 334 3.99 32.50 1.25
C VAL A 334 4.28 31.36 2.23
N GLU A 335 4.95 30.28 1.80
CA GLU A 335 5.30 29.15 2.65
C GLU A 335 6.32 29.53 3.72
N GLU A 336 7.37 30.24 3.32
CA GLU A 336 8.43 30.74 4.23
C GLU A 336 7.85 31.70 5.26
N LYS A 337 6.94 32.58 4.83
CA LYS A 337 6.25 33.52 5.72
C LYS A 337 5.39 32.82 6.75
N CYS A 338 4.53 31.87 6.33
CA CYS A 338 3.71 31.08 7.26
C CYS A 338 4.55 30.37 8.30
N PHE A 339 5.71 29.88 7.89
CA PHE A 339 6.60 29.17 8.78
C PHE A 339 7.32 30.10 9.76
N SER A 340 7.80 31.23 9.29
CA SER A 340 8.39 32.28 10.16
C SER A 340 7.38 32.76 11.19
N ASP A 341 6.14 33.03 10.77
CA ASP A 341 5.06 33.45 11.67
C ASP A 341 4.75 32.35 12.71
N PHE A 342 4.72 31.08 12.29
CA PHE A 342 4.51 29.94 13.21
C PHE A 342 5.58 29.87 14.30
N ILE A 343 6.85 30.01 13.95
CA ILE A 343 7.95 30.00 14.94
C ILE A 343 7.87 31.20 15.87
N ILE A 344 7.60 32.38 15.32
CA ILE A 344 7.47 33.61 16.12
C ILE A 344 6.34 33.47 17.15
N GLU A 345 5.20 32.99 16.75
CA GLU A 345 4.06 32.75 17.63
C GLU A 345 4.34 31.65 18.68
N LEU A 346 5.00 30.54 18.29
CA LEU A 346 5.40 29.51 19.24
C LEU A 346 6.39 30.03 20.30
N LYS A 347 7.31 30.89 19.92
CA LYS A 347 8.27 31.52 20.86
C LYS A 347 7.62 32.44 21.87
N GLN A 348 6.42 32.92 21.62
CA GLN A 348 5.62 33.69 22.60
C GLN A 348 5.03 32.80 23.72
N ILE A 349 5.06 31.48 23.56
CA ILE A 349 4.66 30.55 24.61
C ILE A 349 5.81 30.40 25.60
N GLU A 350 5.54 30.76 26.86
CA GLU A 350 6.48 30.62 27.98
C GLU A 350 7.09 29.20 28.01
N HIS A 351 8.39 29.09 28.12
CA HIS A 351 9.22 27.88 28.02
C HIS A 351 9.53 27.38 26.60
N LEU A 352 8.68 27.55 25.57
CA LEU A 352 8.99 27.08 24.23
C LEU A 352 10.09 27.93 23.55
N ASP A 353 10.22 29.20 23.93
CA ASP A 353 11.31 30.09 23.52
C ASP A 353 12.71 29.51 23.87
N LYS A 354 12.81 28.82 25.02
CA LYS A 354 14.06 28.17 25.47
C LYS A 354 14.35 26.85 24.77
N ILE A 355 13.33 26.21 24.19
CA ILE A 355 13.41 24.91 23.54
C ILE A 355 13.63 25.09 22.04
N ILE A 356 13.02 26.11 21.43
CA ILE A 356 13.17 26.44 20.02
C ILE A 356 14.44 27.27 19.84
N ILE A 357 15.60 26.62 19.85
CA ILE A 357 16.90 27.25 19.74
C ILE A 357 17.44 27.01 18.32
N ARG A 358 17.96 28.08 17.67
CA ARG A 358 18.79 27.91 16.46
C ARG A 358 20.11 27.23 16.82
N SER A 359 20.53 26.28 16.00
CA SER A 359 21.89 25.75 16.05
C SER A 359 22.88 26.84 15.56
N PRO A 360 24.18 26.72 15.86
CA PRO A 360 25.21 27.65 15.32
C PRO A 360 25.27 27.65 13.77
N SER A 361 24.69 26.65 13.10
CA SER A 361 24.56 26.55 11.64
C SER A 361 23.29 27.22 11.09
N GLY A 362 22.55 27.96 11.90
CA GLY A 362 21.30 28.62 11.48
C GLY A 362 20.09 27.67 11.40
N ARG A 363 20.28 26.37 11.52
CA ARG A 363 19.21 25.36 11.42
C ARG A 363 18.49 25.19 12.75
N PHE A 364 17.16 25.15 12.70
CA PHE A 364 16.39 24.71 13.86
C PHE A 364 16.58 23.20 14.03
N THR A 365 17.09 22.79 15.19
CA THR A 365 17.17 21.35 15.50
C THR A 365 15.79 20.82 15.81
N ASN A 366 15.40 19.69 15.19
CA ASN A 366 14.20 18.94 15.55
C ASN A 366 14.30 18.56 17.03
N LYS A 367 13.70 19.32 17.91
CA LYS A 367 13.60 18.95 19.33
C LYS A 367 12.25 18.32 19.58
N ASN A 368 12.29 17.17 20.23
CA ASN A 368 11.12 16.57 20.83
C ASN A 368 10.84 17.31 22.13
N ILE A 369 9.66 17.93 22.25
CA ILE A 369 9.19 18.60 23.45
C ILE A 369 8.42 17.58 24.26
N ASP A 370 8.81 17.39 25.52
CA ASP A 370 8.13 16.42 26.40
C ASP A 370 6.68 16.85 26.69
N LEU A 371 5.78 15.89 26.84
CA LEU A 371 4.36 16.15 27.11
C LEU A 371 4.14 17.14 28.25
N LYS A 372 4.91 17.01 29.32
CA LYS A 372 4.81 17.88 30.51
C LYS A 372 5.08 19.35 30.20
N ASP A 373 5.90 19.61 29.18
CA ASP A 373 6.31 20.96 28.81
C ASP A 373 5.32 21.65 27.88
N TRP A 374 4.47 20.90 27.14
CA TRP A 374 3.53 21.48 26.19
C TRP A 374 2.05 21.24 26.49
N MET A 375 1.72 20.27 27.35
CA MET A 375 0.34 19.90 27.67
C MET A 375 -0.50 21.09 28.16
N SER A 376 0.07 21.98 28.97
CA SER A 376 -0.62 23.19 29.48
C SER A 376 -0.87 24.25 28.39
N PHE A 377 -0.28 24.10 27.21
CA PHE A 377 -0.38 25.07 26.10
C PHE A 377 -1.14 24.54 24.89
N GLU A 378 -1.86 23.43 25.06
CA GLU A 378 -2.63 22.76 23.99
C GLU A 378 -3.45 23.73 23.15
N ASP A 379 -4.32 24.52 23.79
CA ASP A 379 -5.21 25.44 23.09
C ASP A 379 -4.46 26.57 22.37
N LYS A 380 -3.33 27.03 22.92
CA LYS A 380 -2.47 28.01 22.27
C LYS A 380 -1.82 27.42 21.02
N ILE A 381 -1.31 26.19 21.09
CA ILE A 381 -0.69 25.50 19.95
C ILE A 381 -1.73 25.33 18.82
N ILE A 382 -2.93 24.88 19.14
CA ILE A 382 -4.02 24.73 18.16
C ILE A 382 -4.38 26.10 17.55
N THR A 383 -4.53 27.13 18.37
CA THR A 383 -4.86 28.49 17.91
C THR A 383 -3.78 29.03 16.95
N ILE A 384 -2.50 28.78 17.23
CA ILE A 384 -1.40 29.20 16.36
C ILE A 384 -1.47 28.44 15.04
N LEU A 385 -1.68 27.13 15.06
CA LEU A 385 -1.83 26.32 13.85
C LEU A 385 -2.98 26.82 12.97
N GLU A 386 -4.14 27.12 13.58
CA GLU A 386 -5.30 27.68 12.88
C GLU A 386 -4.99 29.07 12.30
N LYS A 387 -4.37 29.93 13.08
CA LYS A 387 -4.05 31.30 12.68
C LYS A 387 -3.09 31.35 11.49
N VAL A 388 -2.09 30.48 11.49
CA VAL A 388 -0.99 30.51 10.52
C VAL A 388 -1.29 29.67 9.28
N PHE A 389 -1.90 28.48 9.43
CA PHE A 389 -2.02 27.52 8.34
C PHE A 389 -3.43 27.34 7.77
N MET A 390 -4.47 27.86 8.43
CA MET A 390 -5.85 27.72 7.95
C MET A 390 -6.44 28.99 7.37
N LYS A 391 -5.74 30.11 7.42
CA LYS A 391 -6.21 31.40 6.88
C LYS A 391 -5.72 31.68 5.46
N ASN A 392 -4.90 30.83 4.92
CA ASN A 392 -4.33 30.90 3.57
C ASN A 392 -4.86 29.72 2.75
#